data_7203af9a9dadadb34bcadf2d0f784c99
#
_entry.id   7203af9a9dadadb34bcadf2d0f784c99
#
_cell.length_a   1.000
_cell.length_b   1.000
_cell.length_c   1.000
_cell.angle_alpha   90.00
_cell.angle_beta   90.00
_cell.angle_gamma   90.00
#
_symmetry.space_group_name_H-M   'P 1'
#
loop_
_entity.id
_entity.type
_entity.pdbx_description
1 polymer ?
#
loop_
_entity_poly.entity_id
_entity_poly.type
_entity_poly.pdbx_seq_one_letter_code
_entity_poly.pdbx_strand_id
1 'polypeptide(L)'
;CALPICAEVVVVAVTADAAPATCRYFADQLQGRVVVSMANDLVRRGTEFNAVLPPHGSIAKEMQALLWRSQVVTAFHLVPAAEFGALDEHMESDVVACGDDDAARTTLMEIIRTIPELRAFDGGSLENAVGMETFAAVLLTINIRHKVRAGLRLSGV
;
A
#
# COMPACT_ATOMS: atom_id res chain seq x y z
N CYS A 1 14.51 -16.68 5.13
CA CYS A 1 14.98 -15.30 5.14
C CYS A 1 14.64 -14.72 6.50
N ALA A 2 15.65 -14.33 7.30
CA ALA A 2 15.39 -13.70 8.58
C ALA A 2 14.93 -12.26 8.34
N LEU A 3 13.79 -11.85 8.90
CA LEU A 3 13.43 -10.44 8.94
C LEU A 3 14.53 -9.67 9.69
N PRO A 4 14.92 -8.46 9.23
CA PRO A 4 15.85 -7.64 9.99
C PRO A 4 15.23 -7.32 11.34
N ILE A 5 15.79 -7.88 12.41
CA ILE A 5 15.27 -7.75 13.78
C ILE A 5 15.22 -6.28 14.25
N CYS A 6 15.93 -5.37 13.56
CA CYS A 6 16.06 -3.97 13.93
C CYS A 6 15.15 -3.00 13.13
N ALA A 7 14.41 -3.45 12.12
CA ALA A 7 13.57 -2.56 11.32
C ALA A 7 12.35 -2.10 12.12
N GLU A 8 12.11 -0.79 12.18
CA GLU A 8 10.90 -0.20 12.78
C GLU A 8 9.71 -0.29 11.83
N VAL A 9 9.97 -0.18 10.53
CA VAL A 9 8.97 -0.25 9.47
C VAL A 9 9.25 -1.46 8.59
N VAL A 10 8.24 -2.28 8.35
CA VAL A 10 8.32 -3.50 7.54
C VAL A 10 7.28 -3.44 6.42
N VAL A 11 7.73 -3.51 5.19
CA VAL A 11 6.84 -3.50 4.01
C VAL A 11 6.50 -4.93 3.61
N VAL A 12 5.21 -5.24 3.56
CA VAL A 12 4.68 -6.52 3.09
C VAL A 12 4.39 -6.39 1.59
N ALA A 13 5.42 -6.58 0.79
CA ALA A 13 5.39 -6.47 -0.67
C ALA A 13 5.14 -7.84 -1.32
N VAL A 14 4.00 -8.44 -1.02
CA VAL A 14 3.57 -9.73 -1.58
C VAL A 14 2.20 -9.58 -2.25
N THR A 15 1.75 -10.59 -2.96
CA THR A 15 0.41 -10.61 -3.57
C THR A 15 -0.70 -10.61 -2.50
N ALA A 16 -1.89 -10.15 -2.87
CA ALA A 16 -3.02 -10.00 -1.93
C ALA A 16 -3.41 -11.32 -1.25
N ASP A 17 -3.38 -12.42 -1.99
CA ASP A 17 -3.66 -13.77 -1.47
C ASP A 17 -2.59 -14.25 -0.48
N ALA A 18 -1.32 -13.83 -0.67
CA ALA A 18 -0.22 -14.20 0.21
C ALA A 18 -0.08 -13.31 1.46
N ALA A 19 -0.58 -12.07 1.42
CA ALA A 19 -0.38 -11.09 2.49
C ALA A 19 -0.92 -11.56 3.86
N PRO A 20 -2.15 -12.08 4.01
CA PRO A 20 -2.64 -12.58 5.29
C PRO A 20 -1.83 -13.77 5.82
N ALA A 21 -1.44 -14.70 4.94
CA ALA A 21 -0.63 -15.85 5.34
C ALA A 21 0.76 -15.44 5.80
N THR A 22 1.39 -14.49 5.11
CA THR A 22 2.68 -13.90 5.47
C THR A 22 2.60 -13.22 6.84
N CYS A 23 1.58 -12.40 7.06
CA CYS A 23 1.35 -11.74 8.35
C CYS A 23 1.17 -12.74 9.50
N ARG A 24 0.39 -13.78 9.27
CA ARG A 24 0.18 -14.84 10.29
C ARG A 24 1.49 -15.55 10.63
N TYR A 25 2.29 -15.87 9.62
CA TYR A 25 3.57 -16.57 9.82
C TYR A 25 4.59 -15.74 10.60
N PHE A 26 4.63 -14.43 10.36
CA PHE A 26 5.59 -13.51 10.98
C PHE A 26 5.00 -12.67 12.14
N ALA A 27 3.81 -12.98 12.63
CA ALA A 27 3.10 -12.15 13.61
C ALA A 27 3.94 -11.83 14.86
N ASP A 28 4.68 -12.79 15.38
CA ASP A 28 5.53 -12.59 16.56
C ASP A 28 6.73 -11.66 16.27
N GLN A 29 7.33 -11.77 15.10
CA GLN A 29 8.47 -10.93 14.69
C GLN A 29 8.06 -9.50 14.33
N LEU A 30 6.80 -9.31 13.96
CA LEU A 30 6.23 -8.01 13.59
C LEU A 30 5.68 -7.21 14.77
N GLN A 31 5.65 -7.79 15.99
CA GLN A 31 5.11 -7.10 17.16
C GLN A 31 5.79 -5.75 17.40
N GLY A 32 4.98 -4.72 17.65
CA GLY A 32 5.43 -3.36 17.90
C GLY A 32 6.00 -2.64 16.67
N ARG A 33 5.83 -3.19 15.48
CA ARG A 33 6.32 -2.60 14.23
C ARG A 33 5.22 -1.85 13.48
N VAL A 34 5.63 -0.88 12.68
CA VAL A 34 4.79 -0.34 11.61
C VAL A 34 4.86 -1.30 10.43
N VAL A 35 3.71 -1.85 10.03
CA VAL A 35 3.63 -2.81 8.92
C VAL A 35 2.90 -2.17 7.76
N VAL A 36 3.60 -2.04 6.64
CA VAL A 36 3.04 -1.38 5.45
C VAL A 36 2.39 -2.41 4.54
N SER A 37 1.09 -2.21 4.28
CA SER A 37 0.34 -2.92 3.25
C SER A 37 0.38 -2.15 1.94
N MET A 38 0.77 -2.83 0.86
CA MET A 38 0.72 -2.27 -0.50
C MET A 38 -0.01 -3.20 -1.48
N ALA A 39 -0.66 -4.23 -0.97
CA ALA A 39 -1.35 -5.22 -1.79
C ALA A 39 -2.70 -4.70 -2.29
N ASN A 40 -3.02 -5.04 -3.55
CA ASN A 40 -4.34 -4.84 -4.15
C ASN A 40 -4.87 -6.19 -4.61
N ASP A 41 -6.10 -6.55 -4.25
CA ASP A 41 -6.76 -7.75 -4.79
C ASP A 41 -7.58 -7.38 -6.01
N LEU A 42 -7.06 -7.75 -7.17
CA LEU A 42 -7.59 -7.31 -8.48
C LEU A 42 -7.76 -8.49 -9.43
N VAL A 43 -8.91 -8.54 -10.07
CA VAL A 43 -9.21 -9.49 -11.14
C VAL A 43 -9.27 -8.77 -12.47
N ARG A 44 -8.49 -9.24 -13.44
CA ARG A 44 -8.51 -8.72 -14.80
C ARG A 44 -9.57 -9.40 -15.65
N ARG A 45 -10.40 -8.60 -16.33
CA ARG A 45 -11.41 -9.06 -17.31
C ARG A 45 -11.25 -8.30 -18.62
N GLY A 46 -10.55 -8.90 -19.58
CA GLY A 46 -10.22 -8.25 -20.85
C GLY A 46 -9.32 -7.02 -20.64
N THR A 47 -9.86 -5.82 -20.91
CA THR A 47 -9.16 -4.53 -20.73
C THR A 47 -9.52 -3.83 -19.43
N GLU A 48 -10.23 -4.48 -18.52
CA GLU A 48 -10.66 -3.92 -17.24
C GLU A 48 -10.06 -4.70 -16.07
N PHE A 49 -9.80 -3.97 -14.99
CA PHE A 49 -9.56 -4.53 -13.68
C PHE A 49 -10.76 -4.28 -12.78
N ASN A 50 -11.08 -5.25 -11.95
CA ASN A 50 -12.10 -5.13 -10.93
C ASN A 50 -11.46 -5.45 -9.57
N ALA A 51 -11.75 -4.63 -8.58
CA ALA A 51 -11.31 -4.90 -7.21
C ALA A 51 -12.12 -6.05 -6.60
N VAL A 52 -11.44 -6.90 -5.85
CA VAL A 52 -12.03 -7.94 -5.01
C VAL A 52 -11.91 -7.48 -3.56
N LEU A 53 -13.02 -7.45 -2.85
CA LEU A 53 -13.02 -7.04 -1.44
C LEU A 53 -12.98 -8.28 -0.53
N PRO A 54 -12.01 -8.35 0.38
CA PRO A 54 -11.97 -9.39 1.40
C PRO A 54 -13.06 -9.15 2.46
N PRO A 55 -13.34 -10.14 3.33
CA PRO A 55 -14.41 -10.03 4.34
C PRO A 55 -14.30 -8.81 5.27
N HIS A 56 -13.10 -8.38 5.63
CA HIS A 56 -12.89 -7.17 6.45
C HIS A 56 -12.92 -5.86 5.63
N GLY A 57 -13.19 -5.92 4.33
CA GLY A 57 -13.36 -4.76 3.45
C GLY A 57 -12.07 -4.28 2.77
N SER A 58 -10.89 -4.59 3.30
CA SER A 58 -9.60 -4.30 2.67
C SER A 58 -8.53 -5.30 3.11
N ILE A 59 -7.50 -5.49 2.30
CA ILE A 59 -6.35 -6.35 2.65
C ILE A 59 -5.64 -5.81 3.89
N ALA A 60 -5.50 -4.51 4.00
CA ALA A 60 -4.87 -3.89 5.17
C ALA A 60 -5.64 -4.18 6.47
N LYS A 61 -6.96 -4.19 6.43
CA LYS A 61 -7.79 -4.57 7.60
C LYS A 61 -7.67 -6.06 7.93
N GLU A 62 -7.58 -6.92 6.94
CA GLU A 62 -7.27 -8.35 7.14
C GLU A 62 -5.91 -8.51 7.84
N MET A 63 -4.88 -7.77 7.38
CA MET A 63 -3.56 -7.79 8.00
C MET A 63 -3.62 -7.26 9.44
N GLN A 64 -4.32 -6.15 9.70
CA GLN A 64 -4.45 -5.59 11.05
C GLN A 64 -5.14 -6.55 12.02
N ALA A 65 -6.17 -7.26 11.57
CA ALA A 65 -6.84 -8.27 12.38
C ALA A 65 -5.90 -9.42 12.82
N LEU A 66 -4.92 -9.75 11.98
CA LEU A 66 -3.90 -10.78 12.29
C LEU A 66 -2.74 -10.21 13.12
N LEU A 67 -2.44 -8.93 12.97
CA LEU A 67 -1.30 -8.23 13.59
C LEU A 67 -1.76 -7.28 14.69
N TRP A 68 -2.56 -7.76 15.64
CA TRP A 68 -3.17 -6.95 16.70
C TRP A 68 -2.17 -6.23 17.63
N ARG A 69 -0.89 -6.60 17.58
CA ARG A 69 0.22 -5.97 18.34
C ARG A 69 1.15 -5.12 17.46
N SER A 70 0.76 -4.85 16.23
CA SER A 70 1.49 -4.03 15.27
C SER A 70 0.57 -2.94 14.72
N GLN A 71 1.14 -1.92 14.10
CA GLN A 71 0.36 -0.84 13.46
C GLN A 71 0.40 -1.03 11.95
N VAL A 72 -0.73 -1.38 11.35
CA VAL A 72 -0.82 -1.51 9.89
C VAL A 72 -1.12 -0.16 9.27
N VAL A 73 -0.33 0.22 8.27
CA VAL A 73 -0.53 1.42 7.46
C VAL A 73 -0.52 1.04 5.99
N THR A 74 -1.42 1.60 5.20
CA THR A 74 -1.42 1.39 3.74
C THR A 74 -0.59 2.45 3.05
N ALA A 75 0.11 2.08 1.98
CA ALA A 75 0.77 3.01 1.08
C ALA A 75 1.08 2.35 -0.28
N PHE A 76 1.46 3.16 -1.27
CA PHE A 76 1.99 2.72 -2.57
C PHE A 76 1.02 1.97 -3.49
N HIS A 77 -0.27 1.84 -3.15
CA HIS A 77 -1.26 1.10 -3.95
C HIS A 77 -1.39 1.61 -5.39
N LEU A 78 -1.15 2.90 -5.60
CA LEU A 78 -1.37 3.62 -6.85
C LEU A 78 -0.07 4.03 -7.54
N VAL A 79 1.07 3.64 -6.97
CA VAL A 79 2.39 3.90 -7.55
C VAL A 79 2.67 2.85 -8.62
N PRO A 80 3.04 3.26 -9.85
CA PRO A 80 3.38 2.31 -10.90
C PRO A 80 4.64 1.51 -10.55
N ALA A 81 4.48 0.19 -10.36
CA ALA A 81 5.56 -0.68 -9.85
C ALA A 81 6.79 -0.73 -10.76
N ALA A 82 6.62 -0.58 -12.08
CA ALA A 82 7.72 -0.61 -13.04
C ALA A 82 8.62 0.61 -12.88
N GLU A 83 8.04 1.80 -12.73
CA GLU A 83 8.75 3.06 -12.52
C GLU A 83 9.36 3.10 -11.12
N PHE A 84 8.64 2.60 -10.12
CA PHE A 84 9.15 2.52 -8.74
C PHE A 84 10.40 1.63 -8.63
N GLY A 85 10.53 0.61 -9.50
CA GLY A 85 11.71 -0.23 -9.59
C GLY A 85 12.85 0.33 -10.45
N ALA A 86 12.60 1.38 -11.24
CA ALA A 86 13.57 1.98 -12.15
C ALA A 86 14.23 3.19 -11.47
N LEU A 87 15.30 2.96 -10.72
CA LEU A 87 15.95 3.99 -9.87
C LEU A 87 16.50 5.20 -10.65
N ASP A 88 16.68 5.07 -11.96
CA ASP A 88 17.20 6.14 -12.85
C ASP A 88 16.07 6.90 -13.59
N GLU A 89 14.81 6.50 -13.42
CA GLU A 89 13.67 7.16 -14.05
C GLU A 89 12.97 8.12 -13.09
N HIS A 90 12.49 9.24 -13.60
CA HIS A 90 11.69 10.18 -12.83
C HIS A 90 10.26 9.67 -12.67
N MET A 91 9.76 9.67 -11.43
CA MET A 91 8.41 9.21 -11.13
C MET A 91 7.72 10.18 -10.17
N GLU A 92 6.94 11.10 -10.73
CA GLU A 92 6.08 11.94 -9.91
C GLU A 92 4.81 11.21 -9.50
N SER A 93 4.62 10.97 -8.21
CA SER A 93 3.38 10.36 -7.69
C SER A 93 3.05 10.83 -6.29
N ASP A 94 1.76 10.83 -5.97
CA ASP A 94 1.27 11.07 -4.62
C ASP A 94 0.95 9.74 -3.95
N VAL A 95 1.42 9.59 -2.73
CA VAL A 95 1.19 8.41 -1.92
C VAL A 95 0.26 8.80 -0.77
N VAL A 96 -0.89 8.16 -0.70
CA VAL A 96 -1.83 8.33 0.40
C VAL A 96 -1.60 7.22 1.41
N ALA A 97 -1.34 7.60 2.67
CA ALA A 97 -1.16 6.67 3.79
C ALA A 97 -2.42 6.64 4.65
N CYS A 98 -3.00 5.44 4.89
CA CYS A 98 -4.11 5.25 5.80
C CYS A 98 -3.74 4.25 6.90
N GLY A 99 -4.15 4.54 8.15
CA GLY A 99 -3.86 3.68 9.30
C GLY A 99 -4.51 4.26 10.55
N ASP A 100 -4.73 3.46 11.58
CA ASP A 100 -5.43 3.91 12.78
C ASP A 100 -4.50 4.64 13.77
N ASP A 101 -3.20 4.38 13.71
CA ASP A 101 -2.20 5.01 14.56
C ASP A 101 -1.54 6.22 13.87
N ASP A 102 -1.71 7.41 14.44
CA ASP A 102 -1.20 8.67 13.88
C ASP A 102 0.34 8.70 13.79
N ALA A 103 1.02 8.12 14.79
CA ALA A 103 2.47 8.09 14.81
C ALA A 103 3.02 7.15 13.72
N ALA A 104 2.38 6.00 13.52
CA ALA A 104 2.75 5.07 12.45
C ALA A 104 2.56 5.70 11.06
N ARG A 105 1.43 6.42 10.83
CA ARG A 105 1.22 7.15 9.57
C ARG A 105 2.27 8.22 9.36
N THR A 106 2.56 9.01 10.40
CA THR A 106 3.57 10.08 10.33
C THR A 106 4.94 9.50 10.01
N THR A 107 5.37 8.45 10.70
CA THR A 107 6.65 7.77 10.45
C THR A 107 6.76 7.30 8.99
N LEU A 108 5.71 6.67 8.48
CA LEU A 108 5.72 6.21 7.08
C LEU A 108 5.77 7.38 6.09
N MET A 109 4.98 8.44 6.33
CA MET A 109 4.98 9.62 5.46
C MET A 109 6.34 10.34 5.44
N GLU A 110 7.04 10.39 6.56
CA GLU A 110 8.40 10.93 6.63
C GLU A 110 9.36 10.12 5.76
N ILE A 111 9.28 8.79 5.82
CA ILE A 111 10.08 7.90 4.96
C ILE A 111 9.75 8.15 3.48
N ILE A 112 8.47 8.21 3.11
CA ILE A 112 8.05 8.45 1.72
C ILE A 112 8.60 9.77 1.19
N ARG A 113 8.60 10.82 2.01
CA ARG A 113 9.13 12.14 1.64
C ARG A 113 10.65 12.15 1.39
N THR A 114 11.38 11.13 1.81
CA THR A 114 12.81 10.97 1.47
C THR A 114 13.02 10.46 0.05
N ILE A 115 11.98 9.92 -0.58
CA ILE A 115 12.04 9.41 -1.95
C ILE A 115 11.78 10.58 -2.90
N PRO A 116 12.71 10.90 -3.81
CA PRO A 116 12.54 12.01 -4.74
C PRO A 116 11.21 11.92 -5.50
N GLU A 117 10.56 13.09 -5.68
CA GLU A 117 9.33 13.25 -6.48
C GLU A 117 8.07 12.53 -5.93
N LEU A 118 8.16 11.82 -4.81
CA LEU A 118 6.98 11.35 -4.10
C LEU A 118 6.52 12.38 -3.07
N ARG A 119 5.21 12.65 -3.07
CA ARG A 119 4.55 13.42 -2.02
C ARG A 119 3.70 12.47 -1.17
N ALA A 120 3.74 12.63 0.16
CA ALA A 120 2.96 11.81 1.09
C ALA A 120 1.82 12.61 1.71
N PHE A 121 0.62 12.03 1.69
CA PHE A 121 -0.59 12.61 2.24
C PHE A 121 -1.23 11.67 3.26
N ASP A 122 -1.73 12.26 4.35
CA ASP A 122 -2.51 11.53 5.37
C ASP A 122 -3.92 11.27 4.84
N GLY A 123 -4.25 10.01 4.62
CA GLY A 123 -5.58 9.54 4.21
C GLY A 123 -6.50 9.19 5.38
N GLY A 124 -6.06 9.40 6.62
CA GLY A 124 -6.83 9.12 7.83
C GLY A 124 -6.78 7.65 8.26
N SER A 125 -7.86 7.17 8.86
CA SER A 125 -7.93 5.84 9.45
C SER A 125 -7.83 4.70 8.41
N LEU A 126 -7.61 3.49 8.91
CA LEU A 126 -7.54 2.27 8.09
C LEU A 126 -8.87 1.95 7.37
N GLU A 127 -9.98 2.56 7.80
CA GLU A 127 -11.26 2.48 7.08
C GLU A 127 -11.16 3.01 5.65
N ASN A 128 -10.30 3.99 5.39
CA ASN A 128 -10.09 4.56 4.07
C ASN A 128 -9.18 3.72 3.16
N ALA A 129 -8.54 2.67 3.69
CA ALA A 129 -7.70 1.76 2.91
C ALA A 129 -8.45 1.16 1.71
N VAL A 130 -9.72 0.81 1.87
CA VAL A 130 -10.56 0.27 0.80
C VAL A 130 -10.61 1.19 -0.42
N GLY A 131 -10.63 2.51 -0.21
CA GLY A 131 -10.63 3.50 -1.31
C GLY A 131 -9.35 3.41 -2.15
N MET A 132 -8.20 3.30 -1.51
CA MET A 132 -6.91 3.21 -2.19
C MET A 132 -6.73 1.87 -2.89
N GLU A 133 -7.05 0.77 -2.23
CA GLU A 133 -6.96 -0.58 -2.79
C GLU A 133 -7.89 -0.75 -4.02
N THR A 134 -9.13 -0.24 -3.95
CA THR A 134 -10.10 -0.37 -5.04
C THR A 134 -9.83 0.61 -6.19
N PHE A 135 -9.35 1.82 -5.92
CA PHE A 135 -9.00 2.78 -6.96
C PHE A 135 -7.87 2.29 -7.87
N ALA A 136 -7.01 1.40 -7.39
CA ALA A 136 -6.00 0.74 -8.21
C ALA A 136 -6.62 0.02 -9.43
N ALA A 137 -7.81 -0.56 -9.31
CA ALA A 137 -8.51 -1.18 -10.43
C ALA A 137 -8.87 -0.17 -11.52
N VAL A 138 -9.34 1.02 -11.11
CA VAL A 138 -9.68 2.12 -12.04
C VAL A 138 -8.42 2.61 -12.75
N LEU A 139 -7.36 2.86 -11.99
CA LEU A 139 -6.10 3.37 -12.52
C LEU A 139 -5.46 2.40 -13.52
N LEU A 140 -5.41 1.12 -13.20
CA LEU A 140 -4.91 0.09 -14.11
C LEU A 140 -5.79 -0.08 -15.36
N THR A 141 -7.10 0.08 -15.23
CA THR A 141 -8.01 0.08 -16.38
C THR A 141 -7.73 1.26 -17.32
N ILE A 142 -7.51 2.46 -16.77
CA ILE A 142 -7.08 3.65 -17.53
C ILE A 142 -5.76 3.36 -18.26
N ASN A 143 -4.78 2.82 -17.54
CA ASN A 143 -3.46 2.53 -18.09
C ASN A 143 -3.53 1.57 -19.29
N ILE A 144 -4.34 0.52 -19.22
CA ILE A 144 -4.52 -0.41 -20.35
C ILE A 144 -5.26 0.23 -21.52
N ARG A 145 -6.36 0.93 -21.24
CA ARG A 145 -7.21 1.49 -22.31
C ARG A 145 -6.51 2.60 -23.08
N HIS A 146 -5.74 3.44 -22.36
CA HIS A 146 -5.06 4.59 -22.94
C HIS A 146 -3.59 4.33 -23.26
N LYS A 147 -3.05 3.13 -22.94
CA LYS A 147 -1.64 2.75 -23.11
C LYS A 147 -0.68 3.76 -22.45
N VAL A 148 -1.00 4.15 -21.23
CA VAL A 148 -0.23 5.08 -20.40
C VAL A 148 0.22 4.42 -19.10
N ARG A 149 1.03 5.12 -18.33
CA ARG A 149 1.45 4.76 -16.97
C ARG A 149 1.06 5.89 -16.03
N ALA A 150 -0.24 6.01 -15.78
CA ALA A 150 -0.75 7.04 -14.88
C ALA A 150 -0.54 6.63 -13.42
N GLY A 151 -0.13 7.60 -12.61
CA GLY A 151 -0.13 7.55 -11.16
C GLY A 151 -1.17 8.50 -10.58
N LEU A 152 -1.24 8.56 -9.25
CA LEU A 152 -2.09 9.54 -8.56
C LEU A 152 -1.37 10.89 -8.48
N ARG A 153 -2.08 11.98 -8.77
CA ARG A 153 -1.64 13.34 -8.47
C ARG A 153 -2.80 14.17 -7.93
N LEU A 154 -2.68 14.66 -6.72
CA LEU A 154 -3.66 15.52 -6.07
C LEU A 154 -3.37 16.98 -6.44
N SER A 155 -4.37 17.69 -6.93
CA SER A 155 -4.29 19.10 -7.23
C SER A 155 -4.91 19.93 -6.12
N GLY A 156 -4.36 21.11 -5.86
CA GLY A 156 -4.87 22.03 -4.84
C GLY A 156 -4.31 21.80 -3.43
N VAL A 157 -3.29 20.94 -3.30
CA VAL A 157 -2.59 20.65 -2.04
C VAL A 157 -1.09 20.84 -2.16
#